data_276cc6ba9aa3b5e22f24b068068e96d3
#
_entry.id   276cc6ba9aa3b5e22f24b068068e96d3
#
_cell.length_a   1.000
_cell.length_b   1.000
_cell.length_c   1.000
_cell.angle_alpha   90.00
_cell.angle_beta   90.00
_cell.angle_gamma   90.00
#
_symmetry.space_group_name_H-M   'P 1'
#
loop_
_entity.id
_entity.type
_entity.pdbx_description
1 polymer ?
#
loop_
_entity_poly.entity_id
_entity_poly.type
_entity_poly.pdbx_seq_one_letter_code
_entity_poly.pdbx_strand_id
1 'polypeptide(L)'
;MKRYVTSALAGAFALGLATTALSATGQFDNMCSWRLANHKDVKTDCTVNSSIAGKTYCFSNAEAKSQFMKNPTGNLAKAEAFYKSEHKG
;
A
#
# COMPACT_ATOMS: atom_id res chain seq x y z
N MET A 1 -31.35 20.85 -25.82
CA MET A 1 -30.90 21.11 -25.69
C MET A 1 -30.24 21.17 -24.84
N LYS A 2 -29.87 21.13 -24.28
CA LYS A 2 -29.28 21.24 -23.49
C LYS A 2 -28.59 20.37 -22.97
N ARG A 3 -28.45 19.64 -22.90
CA ARG A 3 -27.99 18.74 -22.39
C ARG A 3 -26.72 18.56 -22.53
N TYR A 4 -26.18 18.71 -23.08
CA TYR A 4 -25.00 18.50 -23.44
C TYR A 4 -24.04 18.81 -22.55
N VAL A 5 -24.12 19.39 -22.01
CA VAL A 5 -23.35 19.84 -21.16
C VAL A 5 -22.68 18.94 -20.43
N THR A 6 -23.23 18.06 -20.04
CA THR A 6 -22.66 17.19 -19.28
C THR A 6 -21.43 16.72 -19.65
N SER A 7 -21.21 16.56 -20.74
CA SER A 7 -20.02 15.97 -21.10
C SER A 7 -18.85 16.53 -20.49
N ALA A 8 -18.86 17.62 -20.26
CA ALA A 8 -17.71 18.22 -19.76
C ALA A 8 -17.19 17.57 -18.58
N LEU A 9 -18.02 17.21 -17.77
CA LEU A 9 -17.57 16.63 -16.66
C LEU A 9 -16.77 15.54 -16.80
N ALA A 10 -17.06 14.77 -17.56
CA ALA A 10 -16.36 13.58 -17.66
C ALA A 10 -14.94 13.90 -17.80
N GLY A 11 -14.66 14.85 -18.51
CA GLY A 11 -13.29 15.13 -18.73
C GLY A 11 -12.52 15.39 -17.51
N ALA A 12 -13.05 16.20 -16.77
CA ALA A 12 -12.36 16.61 -15.61
C ALA A 12 -12.07 15.46 -14.78
N PHE A 13 -13.01 14.63 -14.67
CA PHE A 13 -12.85 13.54 -13.90
C PHE A 13 -11.64 12.77 -14.29
N ALA A 14 -11.50 12.48 -15.43
CA ALA A 14 -10.46 11.67 -15.88
C ALA A 14 -9.15 12.22 -15.47
N LEU A 15 -9.04 13.46 -15.49
CA LEU A 15 -7.89 14.02 -15.10
C LEU A 15 -7.43 13.63 -13.83
N GLY A 16 -8.18 13.68 -12.89
CA GLY A 16 -7.76 13.42 -11.61
C GLY A 16 -7.12 12.11 -11.50
N LEU A 17 -7.54 11.22 -12.24
CA LEU A 17 -6.98 9.97 -12.13
C LEU A 17 -5.60 9.83 -12.53
N ALA A 18 -5.21 10.54 -13.41
CA ALA A 18 -3.91 10.41 -13.90
C ALA A 18 -2.88 10.39 -12.82
N THR A 19 -3.13 11.07 -11.80
CA THR A 19 -2.13 11.15 -10.81
C THR A 19 -1.85 9.86 -10.14
N THR A 20 -2.75 8.98 -10.22
CA THR A 20 -2.55 7.78 -9.47
C THR A 20 -1.48 6.96 -10.10
N ALA A 21 -0.96 7.39 -11.19
CA ALA A 21 0.05 6.60 -11.82
C ALA A 21 1.27 6.52 -10.95
N LEU A 22 1.39 7.41 -10.03
CA LEU A 22 2.55 7.38 -9.19
C LEU A 22 2.51 6.21 -8.24
N SER A 23 3.64 5.73 -7.89
CA SER A 23 3.70 4.59 -7.01
C SER A 23 3.19 4.97 -5.64
N ALA A 24 2.63 4.04 -4.96
CA ALA A 24 2.09 4.28 -3.65
C ALA A 24 3.22 4.43 -2.64
N THR A 25 2.93 5.09 -1.57
CA THR A 25 3.88 5.22 -0.48
C THR A 25 3.27 4.46 0.68
N GLY A 26 3.97 3.52 1.19
CA GLY A 26 3.43 2.68 2.24
C GLY A 26 4.10 2.84 3.58
N GLN A 27 3.56 2.16 4.54
CA GLN A 27 4.09 2.18 5.90
C GLN A 27 5.45 1.46 5.88
N PHE A 28 6.21 1.62 6.91
CA PHE A 28 7.52 0.99 7.05
C PHE A 28 8.48 1.36 5.91
N ASP A 29 8.36 2.58 5.42
CA ASP A 29 9.26 3.06 4.39
C ASP A 29 9.24 2.14 3.16
N ASN A 30 8.06 1.70 2.78
CA ASN A 30 7.81 0.82 1.65
C ASN A 30 8.45 -0.57 1.77
N MET A 31 8.78 -0.98 2.98
CA MET A 31 9.29 -2.32 3.14
C MET A 31 8.18 -3.35 3.08
N CYS A 32 8.49 -4.55 2.71
CA CYS A 32 7.50 -5.61 2.61
C CYS A 32 7.02 -5.96 4.00
N SER A 33 5.74 -5.74 4.28
CA SER A 33 5.20 -5.98 5.60
C SER A 33 5.28 -7.46 6.00
N TRP A 34 5.13 -8.36 5.02
CA TRP A 34 5.21 -9.78 5.32
C TRP A 34 6.63 -10.17 5.74
N ARG A 35 7.62 -9.58 5.05
CA ARG A 35 8.99 -9.91 5.39
C ARG A 35 9.36 -9.34 6.75
N LEU A 36 8.86 -8.15 7.06
CA LEU A 36 9.10 -7.57 8.37
C LEU A 36 8.50 -8.47 9.46
N ALA A 37 7.33 -9.01 9.21
CA ALA A 37 6.72 -9.89 10.18
C ALA A 37 7.55 -11.15 10.39
N ASN A 38 8.42 -11.45 9.42
CA ASN A 38 9.31 -12.59 9.53
C ASN A 38 10.74 -12.15 9.80
N HIS A 39 10.90 -10.96 10.33
CA HIS A 39 12.18 -10.42 10.75
C HIS A 39 13.17 -10.23 9.61
N LYS A 40 12.72 -9.72 8.48
CA LYS A 40 13.61 -9.43 7.36
C LYS A 40 13.29 -8.06 6.80
N ASP A 41 14.30 -7.36 6.35
CA ASP A 41 14.13 -6.05 5.75
C ASP A 41 14.20 -6.23 4.24
N VAL A 42 13.08 -6.07 3.56
CA VAL A 42 13.04 -6.17 2.12
C VAL A 42 12.30 -4.97 1.56
N LYS A 43 12.99 -4.13 0.80
CA LYS A 43 12.36 -2.97 0.22
C LYS A 43 11.52 -3.35 -0.95
N THR A 44 10.49 -2.59 -1.20
CA THR A 44 9.59 -2.85 -2.34
C THR A 44 9.34 -1.56 -3.08
N ASP A 45 8.72 -1.65 -4.24
CA ASP A 45 8.31 -0.48 -4.98
C ASP A 45 6.84 -0.21 -4.67
N CYS A 46 6.25 -0.99 -3.78
CA CYS A 46 4.88 -0.84 -3.33
C CYS A 46 3.82 -0.98 -4.43
N THR A 47 4.14 -1.67 -5.51
CA THR A 47 3.14 -1.92 -6.54
C THR A 47 2.16 -2.98 -6.04
N VAL A 48 2.62 -3.89 -5.16
CA VAL A 48 1.72 -4.86 -4.56
C VAL A 48 1.48 -4.31 -3.16
N ASN A 49 0.26 -3.95 -2.86
CA ASN A 49 -0.05 -3.34 -1.57
C ASN A 49 -1.47 -3.63 -1.14
N SER A 50 -1.80 -3.26 0.07
CA SER A 50 -3.14 -3.43 0.60
C SER A 50 -3.39 -2.36 1.64
N SER A 51 -4.64 -1.97 1.79
CA SER A 51 -4.98 -0.98 2.79
C SER A 51 -5.52 -1.70 4.02
N ILE A 52 -4.98 -1.42 5.16
CA ILE A 52 -5.43 -2.01 6.41
C ILE A 52 -5.64 -0.86 7.39
N ALA A 53 -6.83 -0.73 7.90
CA ALA A 53 -7.17 0.34 8.83
C ALA A 53 -6.79 1.72 8.29
N GLY A 54 -7.01 1.93 7.01
CA GLY A 54 -6.75 3.23 6.42
C GLY A 54 -5.32 3.52 6.06
N LYS A 55 -4.42 2.58 6.26
CA LYS A 55 -3.02 2.79 5.93
C LYS A 55 -2.60 1.81 4.87
N THR A 56 -1.65 2.19 4.03
CA THR A 56 -1.19 1.35 2.95
C THR A 56 0.04 0.57 3.37
N TYR A 57 0.02 -0.73 3.12
CA TYR A 57 1.14 -1.59 3.45
C TYR A 57 1.63 -2.26 2.17
N CYS A 58 2.95 -2.32 1.99
CA CYS A 58 3.55 -2.83 0.77
C CYS A 58 4.02 -4.27 0.89
N PHE A 59 4.10 -4.98 -0.20
CA PHE A 59 4.53 -6.36 -0.20
C PHE A 59 5.43 -6.62 -1.40
N SER A 60 6.35 -7.54 -1.28
CA SER A 60 7.28 -7.81 -2.36
C SER A 60 6.64 -8.54 -3.52
N ASN A 61 5.59 -9.30 -3.27
CA ASN A 61 4.87 -9.98 -4.33
C ASN A 61 3.48 -10.38 -3.85
N ALA A 62 2.70 -10.93 -4.74
CA ALA A 62 1.32 -11.29 -4.43
C ALA A 62 1.22 -12.36 -3.36
N GLU A 63 2.17 -13.26 -3.33
CA GLU A 63 2.14 -14.31 -2.35
C GLU A 63 2.40 -13.76 -0.96
N ALA A 64 3.33 -12.84 -0.83
CA ALA A 64 3.62 -12.23 0.45
C ALA A 64 2.36 -11.52 0.97
N LYS A 65 1.64 -10.85 0.08
CA LYS A 65 0.43 -10.17 0.45
C LYS A 65 -0.60 -11.19 0.92
N SER A 66 -0.76 -12.27 0.21
CA SER A 66 -1.74 -13.28 0.54
C SER A 66 -1.44 -13.88 1.92
N GLN A 67 -0.19 -14.19 2.19
CA GLN A 67 0.17 -14.77 3.47
C GLN A 67 -0.07 -13.79 4.60
N PHE A 68 0.27 -12.53 4.38
CA PHE A 68 0.09 -11.53 5.41
C PHE A 68 -1.40 -11.36 5.73
N MET A 69 -2.23 -11.36 4.72
CA MET A 69 -3.66 -11.12 4.89
C MET A 69 -4.42 -12.28 5.53
N LYS A 70 -3.74 -13.38 5.79
CA LYS A 70 -4.41 -14.49 6.47
C LYS A 70 -4.59 -14.11 7.95
N ASN A 71 -3.75 -13.24 8.46
CA ASN A 71 -3.89 -12.77 9.83
C ASN A 71 -3.30 -11.37 9.91
N PRO A 72 -3.97 -10.40 9.30
CA PRO A 72 -3.41 -9.05 9.18
C PRO A 72 -3.07 -8.40 10.52
N THR A 73 -3.92 -8.55 11.51
CA THR A 73 -3.68 -7.92 12.79
C THR A 73 -2.44 -8.49 13.47
N GLY A 74 -2.34 -9.80 13.49
CA GLY A 74 -1.21 -10.44 14.14
C GLY A 74 0.08 -10.18 13.39
N ASN A 75 0.03 -10.25 12.06
CA ASN A 75 1.21 -10.06 11.26
C ASN A 75 1.66 -8.59 11.32
N LEU A 76 0.72 -7.66 11.40
CA LEU A 76 1.05 -6.26 11.48
C LEU A 76 1.76 -5.99 12.80
N ALA A 77 1.31 -6.57 13.89
CA ALA A 77 1.93 -6.38 15.18
C ALA A 77 3.38 -6.86 15.15
N LYS A 78 3.63 -7.99 14.48
CA LYS A 78 4.97 -8.52 14.37
C LYS A 78 5.85 -7.62 13.51
N ALA A 79 5.29 -7.12 12.42
CA ALA A 79 6.03 -6.26 11.53
C ALA A 79 6.40 -4.96 12.23
N GLU A 80 5.48 -4.39 12.98
CA GLU A 80 5.73 -3.16 13.69
C GLU A 80 6.81 -3.35 14.75
N ALA A 81 6.75 -4.43 15.47
CA ALA A 81 7.72 -4.67 16.51
C ALA A 81 9.12 -4.80 15.93
N PHE A 82 9.25 -5.52 14.84
CA PHE A 82 10.55 -5.71 14.21
C PHE A 82 11.05 -4.40 13.62
N TYR A 83 10.18 -3.66 12.96
CA TYR A 83 10.56 -2.41 12.34
C TYR A 83 11.05 -1.42 13.40
N LYS A 84 10.37 -1.32 14.50
CA LYS A 84 10.77 -0.42 15.54
C LYS A 84 12.10 -0.83 16.14
N SER A 85 12.32 -2.10 16.25
CA SER A 85 13.54 -2.61 16.82
C SER A 85 14.72 -2.29 15.92
N GLU A 86 14.53 -2.43 14.61
CA GLU A 86 15.61 -2.17 13.66
C GLU A 86 15.83 -0.70 13.39
N HIS A 87 14.83 0.11 13.54
CA HIS A 87 14.92 1.52 13.18
C HIS A 87 14.79 2.50 14.34
N LYS A 88 15.02 2.03 15.53
CA LYS A 88 14.86 2.92 16.63
C LYS A 88 16.13 3.69 16.71
N GLY A 89 16.26 4.65 16.99
CA GLY A 89 17.49 5.31 17.15
C GLY A 89 18.00 6.06 16.19
#